data_65742197c08c1fe8c4b8418289c02877
#
_entry.id   65742197c08c1fe8c4b8418289c02877
#
_cell.length_a   1.000
_cell.length_b   1.000
_cell.length_c   1.000
_cell.angle_alpha   90.00
_cell.angle_beta   90.00
_cell.angle_gamma   90.00
#
_symmetry.space_group_name_H-M   'P 1'
#
loop_
_entity.id
_entity.type
_entity.pdbx_description
1 polymer ?
#
loop_
_entity_poly.entity_id
_entity_poly.type
_entity_poly.pdbx_seq_one_letter_code
_entity_poly.pdbx_strand_id
1 'polypeptide(L)'
;TGRMPELDRLLEAATDHWRLERLAVIDRNILRIGAHEIVAETVPPKVAIDEAIWLAHRFGTPESPGFVNGVLDRVARNLGRL
;
A
#
# COMPACT_ATOMS: atom_id res chain seq x y z
N THR A 1 12.53 -2.41 -9.97
CA THR A 1 11.93 -2.64 -11.28
C THR A 1 11.36 -4.04 -11.44
N GLY A 2 12.13 -5.09 -11.11
CA GLY A 2 11.65 -6.46 -11.27
C GLY A 2 10.39 -6.79 -10.50
N ARG A 3 10.17 -6.16 -9.34
CA ARG A 3 9.00 -6.42 -8.49
C ARG A 3 7.84 -5.47 -8.72
N MET A 4 8.04 -4.40 -9.48
CA MET A 4 6.99 -3.40 -9.66
C MET A 4 5.70 -3.96 -10.28
N PRO A 5 5.76 -4.79 -11.32
CA PRO A 5 4.53 -5.36 -11.87
C PRO A 5 3.78 -6.25 -10.87
N GLU A 6 4.51 -7.01 -10.05
CA GLU A 6 3.89 -7.85 -9.01
C GLU A 6 3.21 -7.00 -7.96
N LEU A 7 3.91 -5.98 -7.46
CA LEU A 7 3.35 -5.09 -6.45
C LEU A 7 2.11 -4.37 -6.98
N ASP A 8 2.17 -3.90 -8.23
CA ASP A 8 1.05 -3.21 -8.84
C ASP A 8 -0.17 -4.14 -8.96
N ARG A 9 0.03 -5.41 -9.30
CA ARG A 9 -1.08 -6.37 -9.34
C ARG A 9 -1.71 -6.57 -7.97
N LEU A 10 -0.89 -6.68 -6.92
CA LEU A 10 -1.39 -6.83 -5.56
C LEU A 10 -2.20 -5.61 -5.15
N LEU A 11 -1.72 -4.42 -5.50
CA LEU A 11 -2.40 -3.18 -5.16
C LEU A 11 -3.69 -3.01 -5.94
N GLU A 12 -3.68 -3.33 -7.22
CA GLU A 12 -4.89 -3.25 -8.04
C GLU A 12 -5.96 -4.22 -7.57
N ALA A 13 -5.56 -5.42 -7.17
CA ALA A 13 -6.49 -6.39 -6.61
C ALA A 13 -7.08 -5.90 -5.29
N ALA A 14 -6.33 -5.12 -4.52
CA ALA A 14 -6.78 -4.61 -3.23
C ALA A 14 -7.60 -3.33 -3.33
N THR A 15 -7.56 -2.64 -4.46
CA THR A 15 -8.27 -1.36 -4.63
C THR A 15 -9.63 -1.49 -5.30
N ASP A 16 -9.98 -2.67 -5.78
CA ASP A 16 -11.27 -2.99 -6.41
C ASP A 16 -11.64 -2.13 -7.61
N HIS A 17 -12.00 -0.87 -7.35
CA HIS A 17 -12.57 0.01 -8.37
C HIS A 17 -11.59 1.05 -8.91
N TRP A 18 -10.34 1.02 -8.43
CA TRP A 18 -9.36 2.04 -8.79
C TRP A 18 -8.19 1.41 -9.54
N ARG A 19 -7.81 2.05 -10.61
CA ARG A 19 -6.55 1.68 -11.26
C ARG A 19 -5.43 2.47 -10.63
N LEU A 20 -4.31 1.80 -10.40
CA LEU A 20 -3.16 2.40 -9.71
C LEU A 20 -2.70 3.67 -10.42
N GLU A 21 -2.73 3.69 -11.74
CA GLU A 21 -2.30 4.84 -12.53
C GLU A 21 -3.18 6.08 -12.36
N ARG A 22 -4.39 5.92 -11.82
CA ARG A 22 -5.30 7.04 -11.56
C ARG A 22 -5.16 7.61 -10.16
N LEU A 23 -4.34 6.98 -9.34
CA LEU A 23 -4.10 7.47 -7.99
C LEU A 23 -3.11 8.63 -8.02
N ALA A 24 -3.17 9.49 -7.00
CA ALA A 24 -2.17 10.51 -6.83
C ALA A 24 -0.79 9.86 -6.73
N VAL A 25 0.21 10.50 -7.31
CA VAL A 25 1.57 9.96 -7.33
C VAL A 25 2.06 9.64 -5.92
N ILE A 26 1.78 10.52 -4.97
CA ILE A 26 2.19 10.32 -3.56
C ILE A 26 1.55 9.06 -2.99
N ASP A 27 0.22 8.91 -3.14
CA ASP A 27 -0.49 7.75 -2.62
C ASP A 27 0.03 6.47 -3.27
N ARG A 28 0.22 6.49 -4.57
CA ARG A 28 0.73 5.34 -5.30
C ARG A 28 2.11 4.92 -4.80
N ASN A 29 3.01 5.89 -4.58
CA ASN A 29 4.35 5.59 -4.11
C ASN A 29 4.35 5.05 -2.68
N ILE A 30 3.50 5.61 -1.81
CA ILE A 30 3.36 5.12 -0.44
C ILE A 30 2.84 3.68 -0.44
N LEU A 31 1.85 3.39 -1.27
CA LEU A 31 1.31 2.04 -1.39
C LEU A 31 2.37 1.05 -1.88
N ARG A 32 3.18 1.44 -2.84
CA ARG A 32 4.26 0.58 -3.34
C ARG A 32 5.30 0.30 -2.27
N ILE A 33 5.68 1.31 -1.50
CA ILE A 33 6.62 1.12 -0.40
C ILE A 33 6.04 0.17 0.65
N GLY A 34 4.81 0.41 1.07
CA GLY A 34 4.16 -0.43 2.08
C GLY A 34 3.96 -1.86 1.61
N ALA A 35 3.51 -2.04 0.38
CA ALA A 35 3.31 -3.37 -0.19
C ALA A 35 4.64 -4.12 -0.31
N HIS A 36 5.70 -3.43 -0.71
CA HIS A 36 7.03 -4.03 -0.80
C HIS A 36 7.49 -4.56 0.55
N GLU A 37 7.32 -3.78 1.61
CA GLU A 37 7.70 -4.20 2.95
C GLU A 37 6.89 -5.41 3.42
N ILE A 38 5.60 -5.44 3.11
CA ILE A 38 4.75 -6.58 3.46
C ILE A 38 5.20 -7.84 2.72
N VAL A 39 5.47 -7.73 1.43
CA VAL A 39 5.91 -8.86 0.62
C VAL A 39 7.29 -9.35 1.06
N ALA A 40 8.20 -8.43 1.31
CA ALA A 40 9.58 -8.76 1.70
C ALA A 40 9.70 -9.27 3.13
N GLU A 41 8.68 -9.06 3.96
CA GLU A 41 8.67 -9.46 5.37
C GLU A 41 9.84 -8.89 6.17
N THR A 42 10.29 -7.69 5.80
CA THR A 42 11.38 -7.02 6.53
C THR A 42 10.92 -6.51 7.87
N VAL A 43 9.62 -6.19 7.99
CA VAL A 43 8.99 -5.77 9.24
C VAL A 43 7.62 -6.46 9.33
N PRO A 44 7.03 -6.55 10.53
CA PRO A 44 5.66 -7.08 10.64
C PRO A 44 4.69 -6.24 9.79
N PRO A 45 3.66 -6.86 9.21
CA PRO A 45 2.72 -6.13 8.35
C PRO A 45 2.11 -4.91 9.02
N LYS A 46 1.77 -5.01 10.29
CA LYS A 46 1.18 -3.88 11.01
C LYS A 46 2.14 -2.70 11.10
N VAL A 47 3.43 -2.97 11.28
CA VAL A 47 4.45 -1.91 11.31
C VAL A 47 4.57 -1.25 9.94
N ALA A 48 4.57 -2.04 8.88
CA ALA A 48 4.64 -1.51 7.51
C ALA A 48 3.43 -0.61 7.22
N ILE A 49 2.24 -1.04 7.64
CA ILE A 49 1.02 -0.27 7.46
C ILE A 49 1.07 1.03 8.27
N ASP A 50 1.51 0.96 9.53
CA ASP A 50 1.60 2.15 10.38
C ASP A 50 2.57 3.18 9.81
N GLU A 51 3.70 2.73 9.29
CA GLU A 51 4.66 3.62 8.64
C GLU A 51 4.07 4.29 7.39
N ALA A 52 3.34 3.51 6.60
CA ALA A 52 2.68 4.04 5.41
C ALA A 52 1.61 5.06 5.77
N ILE A 53 0.85 4.81 6.82
CA ILE A 53 -0.16 5.77 7.32
C ILE A 53 0.53 7.08 7.75
N TRP A 54 1.66 6.97 8.43
CA TRP A 54 2.42 8.14 8.84
C TRP A 54 2.86 8.97 7.63
N LEU A 55 3.37 8.31 6.60
CA LEU A 55 3.76 8.98 5.37
C LEU A 55 2.57 9.66 4.69
N ALA A 56 1.41 9.00 4.72
CA ALA A 56 0.19 9.55 4.14
C ALA A 56 -0.28 10.79 4.88
N HIS A 57 -0.14 10.81 6.22
CA HIS A 57 -0.45 12.02 7.00
C HIS A 57 0.49 13.15 6.64
N ARG A 58 1.77 12.84 6.48
CA ARG A 58 2.78 13.87 6.26
C ARG A 58 2.74 14.45 4.86
N PHE A 59 2.53 13.63 3.85
CA PHE A 59 2.72 14.02 2.45
C PHE A 59 1.46 13.95 1.59
N GLY A 60 0.43 13.28 2.05
CA GLY A 60 -0.79 13.10 1.28
C GLY A 60 -1.88 14.10 1.58
N THR A 61 -3.09 13.77 1.17
CA THR A 61 -4.30 14.56 1.44
C THR A 61 -4.96 14.07 2.73
N PRO A 62 -5.99 14.78 3.24
CA PRO A 62 -6.71 14.31 4.44
C PRO A 62 -7.31 12.90 4.29
N GLU A 63 -7.63 12.46 3.06
CA GLU A 63 -8.18 11.13 2.81
C GLU A 63 -7.11 10.05 2.66
N SER A 64 -5.85 10.44 2.41
CA SER A 64 -4.78 9.48 2.13
C SER A 64 -4.55 8.46 3.25
N PRO A 65 -4.51 8.85 4.54
CA PRO A 65 -4.26 7.87 5.60
C PRO A 65 -5.28 6.74 5.63
N GLY A 66 -6.57 7.06 5.55
CA GLY A 66 -7.62 6.04 5.55
C GLY A 66 -7.56 5.16 4.32
N PHE A 67 -7.33 5.76 3.15
CA PHE A 67 -7.21 5.02 1.90
C PHE A 67 -6.01 4.07 1.93
N VAL A 68 -4.85 4.55 2.32
CA VAL A 68 -3.63 3.75 2.41
C VAL A 68 -3.80 2.60 3.41
N ASN A 69 -4.38 2.90 4.58
CA ASN A 69 -4.65 1.87 5.58
C ASN A 69 -5.53 0.75 5.01
N GLY A 70 -6.64 1.12 4.37
CA GLY A 70 -7.56 0.13 3.82
C GLY A 70 -6.92 -0.74 2.74
N VAL A 71 -6.16 -0.13 1.84
CA VAL A 71 -5.52 -0.87 0.75
C VAL A 71 -4.45 -1.83 1.28
N LEU A 72 -3.57 -1.34 2.15
CA LEU A 72 -2.48 -2.18 2.66
C LEU A 72 -2.97 -3.27 3.59
N ASP A 73 -3.99 -3.00 4.39
CA ASP A 73 -4.62 -4.04 5.20
C ASP A 73 -5.13 -5.17 4.30
N ARG A 74 -5.78 -4.81 3.20
CA ARG A 74 -6.30 -5.79 2.26
C ARG A 74 -5.19 -6.56 1.56
N VAL A 75 -4.10 -5.89 1.18
CA VAL A 75 -2.93 -6.55 0.61
C VAL A 75 -2.40 -7.59 1.59
N ALA A 76 -2.23 -7.22 2.85
CA ALA A 76 -1.70 -8.14 3.87
C ALA A 76 -2.64 -9.34 4.08
N ARG A 77 -3.95 -9.09 4.11
CA ARG A 77 -4.93 -10.17 4.26
C ARG A 77 -4.94 -11.09 3.06
N ASN A 78 -4.86 -10.53 1.85
CA ASN A 78 -4.82 -11.34 0.63
C ASN A 78 -3.58 -12.23 0.56
N LEU A 79 -2.49 -11.79 1.19
CA LEU A 79 -1.25 -12.57 1.26
C LEU A 79 -1.22 -13.52 2.47
N GLY A 80 -2.27 -13.52 3.30
CA GLY A 80 -2.31 -14.34 4.49
C GLY A 80 -1.37 -13.88 5.59
N ARG A 81 -1.06 -12.58 5.64
CA ARG A 81 -0.12 -12.00 6.60
C ARG A 81 -0.79 -11.28 7.76
N LEU A 82 -2.11 -11.15 7.71
CA LEU A 82 -2.91 -10.59 8.79
C LEU A 82 -4.01 -11.54 9.18
#